data_07f626df9b093432afc7f6d3828b1f14
#
_entry.id   07f626df9b093432afc7f6d3828b1f14
#
_cell.length_a   1.000
_cell.length_b   1.000
_cell.length_c   1.000
_cell.angle_alpha   90.00
_cell.angle_beta   90.00
_cell.angle_gamma   90.00
#
_symmetry.space_group_name_H-M   'P 1'
#
loop_
_entity.id
_entity.type
_entity.pdbx_description
1 polymer ?
#
loop_
_entity_poly.entity_id
_entity_poly.type
_entity_poly.pdbx_seq_one_letter_code
_entity_poly.pdbx_strand_id
1 'polypeptide(L)'
;MQALHVFDGITDEEFQRMFVCFKAQLKEYKADELISLYATGNRVGIILEGEADLIKYDQDGNRNIIEHLNEQDIFGQVFFAPYDENEVDVIACSKCRIVFFDYQHLIKRCENACMHHSILVSNVLQIFSNKTRQLHARIETLSQRSIRNKLLNYFYQLAFQNHSDSFEIPFSLNAMADYLFIDRSAMLREMKKMREEGIMESKGRHIKLIY
;
A
#
# COMPACT_ATOMS: atom_id res chain seq x y z
N MET A 1 5.26 13.14 -10.25
CA MET A 1 6.04 13.24 -8.98
C MET A 1 6.88 11.97 -8.94
N GLN A 2 8.22 12.06 -8.98
CA GLN A 2 9.07 10.86 -8.85
C GLN A 2 8.74 10.16 -7.52
N ALA A 3 8.55 8.85 -7.57
CA ALA A 3 8.42 8.05 -6.35
C ALA A 3 9.72 8.21 -5.55
N LEU A 4 9.60 8.70 -4.33
CA LEU A 4 10.74 8.85 -3.44
C LEU A 4 11.10 7.46 -2.92
N HIS A 5 12.32 7.01 -3.21
CA HIS A 5 12.82 5.76 -2.65
C HIS A 5 13.34 5.98 -1.24
N VAL A 6 13.10 5.04 -0.35
CA VAL A 6 13.51 5.13 1.05
C VAL A 6 15.03 5.32 1.21
N PHE A 7 15.79 4.82 0.24
CA PHE A 7 17.26 4.89 0.22
C PHE A 7 17.81 5.96 -0.74
N ASP A 8 16.96 6.88 -1.25
CA ASP A 8 17.44 7.97 -2.09
C ASP A 8 18.51 8.79 -1.38
N GLY A 9 19.61 9.06 -2.08
CA GLY A 9 20.76 9.79 -1.51
C GLY A 9 21.66 8.95 -0.60
N ILE A 10 21.45 7.63 -0.51
CA ILE A 10 22.26 6.68 0.24
C ILE A 10 22.99 5.78 -0.76
N THR A 11 24.33 5.71 -0.67
CA THR A 11 25.13 4.84 -1.53
C THR A 11 25.04 3.37 -1.09
N ASP A 12 25.40 2.44 -1.98
CA ASP A 12 25.39 1.01 -1.66
C ASP A 12 26.29 0.67 -0.47
N GLU A 13 27.47 1.32 -0.35
CA GLU A 13 28.37 1.10 0.79
C GLU A 13 27.76 1.58 2.11
N GLU A 14 27.08 2.73 2.07
CA GLU A 14 26.37 3.29 3.23
C GLU A 14 25.19 2.41 3.60
N PHE A 15 24.44 1.93 2.62
CA PHE A 15 23.34 0.99 2.81
C PHE A 15 23.82 -0.28 3.52
N GLN A 16 24.95 -0.87 3.09
CA GLN A 16 25.52 -2.07 3.74
C GLN A 16 25.91 -1.81 5.20
N ARG A 17 26.48 -0.63 5.51
CA ARG A 17 26.78 -0.23 6.89
C ARG A 17 25.52 -0.06 7.72
N MET A 18 24.50 0.56 7.14
CA MET A 18 23.19 0.76 7.78
C MET A 18 22.49 -0.58 8.04
N PHE A 19 22.64 -1.56 7.14
CA PHE A 19 22.06 -2.89 7.29
C PHE A 19 22.45 -3.54 8.62
N VAL A 20 23.71 -3.37 9.02
CA VAL A 20 24.22 -3.84 10.32
C VAL A 20 23.67 -3.00 11.47
N CYS A 21 23.71 -1.66 11.36
CA CYS A 21 23.25 -0.74 12.41
C CYS A 21 21.76 -0.91 12.73
N PHE A 22 20.92 -1.09 11.73
CA PHE A 22 19.46 -1.24 11.89
C PHE A 22 19.03 -2.68 12.14
N LYS A 23 19.97 -3.62 12.25
CA LYS A 23 19.68 -5.06 12.33
C LYS A 23 18.72 -5.50 11.22
N ALA A 24 18.94 -4.98 10.03
CA ALA A 24 18.10 -5.24 8.89
C ALA A 24 18.13 -6.71 8.49
N GLN A 25 17.00 -7.22 8.01
CA GLN A 25 16.89 -8.58 7.49
C GLN A 25 16.17 -8.53 6.15
N LEU A 26 16.79 -9.07 5.13
CA LEU A 26 16.16 -9.26 3.82
C LEU A 26 15.45 -10.62 3.82
N LYS A 27 14.19 -10.61 3.37
CA LYS A 27 13.39 -11.83 3.19
C LYS A 27 12.72 -11.82 1.82
N GLU A 28 12.57 -13.02 1.24
CA GLU A 28 11.82 -13.24 0.01
C GLU A 28 10.54 -14.02 0.32
N TYR A 29 9.46 -13.67 -0.38
CA TYR A 29 8.16 -14.31 -0.28
C TYR A 29 7.65 -14.62 -1.69
N LYS A 30 6.91 -15.72 -1.81
CA LYS A 30 6.21 -16.09 -3.05
C LYS A 30 4.83 -15.40 -3.07
N ALA A 31 4.23 -15.35 -4.26
CA ALA A 31 2.82 -14.97 -4.37
C ALA A 31 1.96 -15.85 -3.45
N ASP A 32 0.93 -15.25 -2.87
CA ASP A 32 -0.01 -15.82 -1.90
C ASP A 32 0.63 -16.26 -0.55
N GLU A 33 1.89 -15.92 -0.30
CA GLU A 33 2.56 -16.23 0.96
C GLU A 33 2.21 -15.17 2.03
N LEU A 34 1.93 -15.67 3.25
CA LEU A 34 1.66 -14.82 4.41
C LEU A 34 2.95 -14.18 4.92
N ILE A 35 2.97 -12.85 4.94
CA ILE A 35 4.02 -12.04 5.55
C ILE A 35 3.57 -11.70 6.97
N SER A 36 3.87 -12.57 7.93
CA SER A 36 3.40 -12.41 9.31
C SER A 36 4.00 -11.17 9.96
N LEU A 37 3.16 -10.22 10.36
CA LEU A 37 3.57 -9.04 11.13
C LEU A 37 3.98 -9.43 12.57
N TYR A 38 3.35 -10.45 13.16
CA TYR A 38 3.62 -10.91 14.52
C TYR A 38 5.00 -11.54 14.67
N ALA A 39 5.44 -12.28 13.67
CA ALA A 39 6.78 -12.88 13.68
C ALA A 39 7.90 -11.83 13.62
N THR A 40 7.57 -10.58 13.30
CA THR A 40 8.53 -9.49 13.16
C THR A 40 8.65 -8.60 14.40
N GLY A 41 7.73 -8.68 15.36
CA GLY A 41 7.71 -7.84 16.58
C GLY A 41 7.69 -6.34 16.24
N ASN A 42 8.55 -5.54 16.87
CA ASN A 42 8.68 -4.10 16.60
C ASN A 42 9.40 -3.77 15.28
N ARG A 43 9.28 -4.63 14.26
CA ARG A 43 9.92 -4.39 12.97
C ARG A 43 9.00 -3.68 12.00
N VAL A 44 9.64 -2.89 11.16
CA VAL A 44 9.04 -2.22 10.01
C VAL A 44 9.55 -2.91 8.75
N GLY A 45 8.64 -3.30 7.87
CA GLY A 45 8.94 -3.84 6.56
C GLY A 45 8.89 -2.76 5.48
N ILE A 46 9.79 -2.84 4.51
CA ILE A 46 9.78 -2.03 3.31
C ILE A 46 9.83 -2.98 2.11
N ILE A 47 8.87 -2.83 1.20
CA ILE A 47 8.84 -3.63 -0.03
C ILE A 47 9.90 -3.08 -0.99
N LEU A 48 10.91 -3.88 -1.31
CA LEU A 48 11.93 -3.53 -2.29
C LEU A 48 11.53 -3.93 -3.72
N GLU A 49 10.79 -5.04 -3.84
CA GLU A 49 10.28 -5.56 -5.11
C GLU A 49 8.95 -6.27 -4.86
N GLY A 50 8.01 -6.13 -5.80
CA GLY A 50 6.72 -6.79 -5.78
C GLY A 50 5.62 -5.98 -5.08
N GLU A 51 4.49 -6.63 -4.86
CA GLU A 51 3.27 -6.05 -4.30
C GLU A 51 2.68 -6.96 -3.23
N ALA A 52 2.03 -6.38 -2.22
CA ALA A 52 1.36 -7.11 -1.17
C ALA A 52 0.06 -6.40 -0.74
N ASP A 53 -0.88 -7.16 -0.19
CA ASP A 53 -2.11 -6.62 0.41
C ASP A 53 -2.05 -6.73 1.93
N LEU A 54 -2.32 -5.64 2.61
CA LEU A 54 -2.66 -5.60 4.02
C LEU A 54 -4.15 -5.89 4.14
N ILE A 55 -4.51 -7.00 4.78
CA ILE A 55 -5.87 -7.49 4.84
C ILE A 55 -6.39 -7.62 6.27
N LYS A 56 -7.70 -7.53 6.42
CA LYS A 56 -8.43 -7.85 7.64
C LYS A 56 -9.68 -8.66 7.26
N TYR A 57 -10.03 -9.64 8.09
CA TYR A 57 -11.29 -10.35 7.97
C TYR A 57 -12.34 -9.72 8.89
N ASP A 58 -13.55 -9.53 8.41
CA ASP A 58 -14.67 -9.10 9.24
C ASP A 58 -15.25 -10.28 10.05
N GLN A 59 -16.28 -10.01 10.88
CA GLN A 59 -16.92 -11.02 11.72
C GLN A 59 -17.61 -12.13 10.91
N ASP A 60 -17.96 -11.84 9.66
CA ASP A 60 -18.60 -12.80 8.74
C ASP A 60 -17.57 -13.58 7.90
N GLY A 61 -16.28 -13.32 8.10
CA GLY A 61 -15.17 -13.94 7.38
C GLY A 61 -14.90 -13.33 5.99
N ASN A 62 -15.51 -12.20 5.66
CA ASN A 62 -15.20 -11.52 4.41
C ASN A 62 -13.82 -10.87 4.48
N ARG A 63 -13.03 -11.05 3.43
CA ARG A 63 -11.73 -10.42 3.27
C ARG A 63 -11.88 -8.94 2.90
N ASN A 64 -11.24 -8.07 3.64
CA ASN A 64 -11.17 -6.65 3.37
C ASN A 64 -9.72 -6.23 3.15
N ILE A 65 -9.41 -5.60 2.03
CA ILE A 65 -8.09 -5.02 1.79
C ILE A 65 -8.04 -3.67 2.47
N ILE A 66 -7.24 -3.59 3.55
CA ILE A 66 -7.01 -2.35 4.29
C ILE A 66 -6.09 -1.44 3.50
N GLU A 67 -5.06 -2.00 2.87
CA GLU A 67 -4.09 -1.26 2.07
C GLU A 67 -3.49 -2.16 1.00
N HIS A 68 -3.27 -1.62 -0.19
CA HIS A 68 -2.44 -2.24 -1.21
C HIS A 68 -1.06 -1.62 -1.13
N LEU A 69 -0.05 -2.47 -0.93
CA LEU A 69 1.33 -2.09 -0.73
C LEU A 69 2.13 -2.33 -2.02
N ASN A 70 2.75 -1.29 -2.50
CA ASN A 70 3.61 -1.30 -3.69
C ASN A 70 5.09 -1.26 -3.30
N GLU A 71 5.97 -1.31 -4.29
CA GLU A 71 7.40 -1.06 -4.06
C GLU A 71 7.62 0.27 -3.34
N GLN A 72 8.52 0.26 -2.37
CA GLN A 72 8.88 1.36 -1.47
C GLN A 72 7.83 1.71 -0.40
N ASP A 73 6.70 0.99 -0.34
CA ASP A 73 5.77 1.17 0.75
C ASP A 73 6.30 0.57 2.06
N ILE A 74 5.94 1.26 3.16
CA ILE A 74 6.30 0.89 4.52
C ILE A 74 5.10 0.29 5.22
N PHE A 75 5.30 -0.83 5.90
CA PHE A 75 4.28 -1.48 6.73
C PHE A 75 4.90 -2.04 8.02
N GLY A 76 4.06 -2.34 9.01
CA GLY A 76 4.53 -2.94 10.27
C GLY A 76 3.49 -2.83 11.37
N GLN A 77 3.57 -3.73 12.35
CA GLN A 77 2.66 -3.78 13.50
C GLN A 77 2.61 -2.46 14.28
N VAL A 78 3.73 -1.73 14.34
CA VAL A 78 3.83 -0.45 15.06
C VAL A 78 2.88 0.64 14.55
N PHE A 79 2.27 0.45 13.38
CA PHE A 79 1.30 1.40 12.79
C PHE A 79 -0.14 1.06 13.13
N PHE A 80 -0.40 -0.04 13.84
CA PHE A 80 -1.72 -0.48 14.24
C PHE A 80 -1.95 -0.30 15.74
N ALA A 81 -3.21 -0.15 16.11
CA ALA A 81 -3.58 -0.03 17.52
C ALA A 81 -3.31 -1.35 18.27
N PRO A 82 -2.83 -1.30 19.54
CA PRO A 82 -2.42 -2.49 20.32
C PRO A 82 -3.53 -3.52 20.56
N TYR A 83 -4.81 -3.14 20.45
CA TYR A 83 -5.96 -4.01 20.66
C TYR A 83 -6.38 -4.81 19.42
N ASP A 84 -5.72 -4.58 18.30
CA ASP A 84 -5.99 -5.26 17.02
C ASP A 84 -4.93 -6.32 16.66
N GLU A 85 -4.22 -6.84 17.66
CA GLU A 85 -3.02 -7.68 17.45
C GLU A 85 -3.26 -8.93 16.58
N ASN A 86 -4.48 -9.46 16.52
CA ASN A 86 -4.77 -10.75 15.88
C ASN A 86 -5.54 -10.65 14.56
N GLU A 87 -5.70 -9.46 13.98
CA GLU A 87 -6.69 -9.29 12.93
C GLU A 87 -6.16 -8.73 11.60
N VAL A 88 -4.87 -8.42 11.50
CA VAL A 88 -4.30 -7.81 10.30
C VAL A 88 -3.15 -8.67 9.77
N ASP A 89 -3.29 -9.13 8.56
CA ASP A 89 -2.30 -9.92 7.83
C ASP A 89 -1.76 -9.16 6.63
N VAL A 90 -0.53 -9.46 6.21
CA VAL A 90 0.02 -9.02 4.93
C VAL A 90 0.22 -10.25 4.05
N ILE A 91 -0.35 -10.23 2.86
CA ILE A 91 -0.24 -11.31 1.88
C ILE A 91 0.47 -10.78 0.64
N ALA A 92 1.52 -11.46 0.21
CA ALA A 92 2.22 -11.15 -1.03
C ALA A 92 1.30 -11.38 -2.24
N CYS A 93 1.11 -10.37 -3.10
CA CYS A 93 0.34 -10.49 -4.34
C CYS A 93 1.19 -11.00 -5.50
N SER A 94 2.51 -10.81 -5.40
CA SER A 94 3.51 -11.26 -6.35
C SER A 94 4.73 -11.81 -5.60
N LYS A 95 5.81 -12.21 -6.32
CA LYS A 95 7.09 -12.45 -5.65
C LYS A 95 7.56 -11.14 -5.03
N CYS A 96 7.78 -11.14 -3.70
CA CYS A 96 8.23 -9.96 -2.95
C CYS A 96 9.63 -10.14 -2.39
N ARG A 97 10.42 -9.06 -2.41
CA ARG A 97 11.62 -8.87 -1.60
C ARG A 97 11.37 -7.77 -0.61
N ILE A 98 11.53 -8.08 0.68
CA ILE A 98 11.19 -7.16 1.77
C ILE A 98 12.38 -7.05 2.71
N VAL A 99 12.75 -5.82 3.06
CA VAL A 99 13.72 -5.55 4.11
C VAL A 99 12.97 -5.16 5.39
N PHE A 100 13.34 -5.81 6.48
CA PHE A 100 12.79 -5.54 7.81
C PHE A 100 13.83 -4.85 8.68
N PHE A 101 13.42 -3.78 9.35
CA PHE A 101 14.23 -3.01 10.30
C PHE A 101 13.59 -3.04 11.68
N ASP A 102 14.42 -2.95 12.70
CA ASP A 102 13.95 -2.67 14.04
C ASP A 102 13.52 -1.19 14.14
N TYR A 103 12.23 -0.96 14.43
CA TYR A 103 11.67 0.38 14.57
C TYR A 103 12.40 1.23 15.59
N GLN A 104 12.84 0.65 16.70
CA GLN A 104 13.59 1.37 17.73
C GLN A 104 14.93 1.91 17.21
N HIS A 105 15.57 1.19 16.28
CA HIS A 105 16.80 1.66 15.65
C HIS A 105 16.54 2.74 14.61
N LEU A 106 15.34 2.77 14.00
CA LEU A 106 14.95 3.81 13.06
C LEU A 106 14.74 5.16 13.74
N ILE A 107 14.09 5.17 14.92
CA ILE A 107 13.74 6.41 15.64
C ILE A 107 14.84 6.90 16.59
N LYS A 108 15.71 6.02 17.08
CA LYS A 108 16.82 6.41 17.96
C LYS A 108 17.94 7.03 17.14
N ARG A 109 18.44 8.17 17.63
CA ARG A 109 19.60 8.81 17.04
C ARG A 109 20.82 7.86 17.18
N CYS A 110 21.50 7.61 16.07
CA CYS A 110 22.75 6.85 16.08
C CYS A 110 23.80 7.60 16.92
N GLU A 111 24.54 6.88 17.76
CA GLU A 111 25.62 7.45 18.60
C GLU A 111 26.66 8.20 17.75
N ASN A 112 26.88 7.75 16.51
CA ASN A 112 27.79 8.37 15.56
C ASN A 112 27.19 9.56 14.80
N ALA A 113 25.94 9.97 15.05
CA ALA A 113 25.23 11.07 14.40
C ALA A 113 25.46 11.13 12.87
N CYS A 114 25.48 9.96 12.21
CA CYS A 114 25.84 9.86 10.80
C CYS A 114 24.81 10.58 9.90
N MET A 115 25.29 11.21 8.83
CA MET A 115 24.47 11.96 7.88
C MET A 115 23.45 11.05 7.18
N HIS A 116 23.81 9.80 6.91
CA HIS A 116 22.95 8.79 6.27
C HIS A 116 21.69 8.45 7.08
N HIS A 117 21.80 8.45 8.41
CA HIS A 117 20.64 8.29 9.29
C HIS A 117 19.64 9.45 9.11
N SER A 118 20.14 10.68 9.03
CA SER A 118 19.27 11.86 8.80
C SER A 118 18.61 11.81 7.44
N ILE A 119 19.28 11.35 6.39
CA ILE A 119 18.73 11.17 5.05
C ILE A 119 17.62 10.10 5.10
N LEU A 120 17.88 8.94 5.70
CA LEU A 120 16.89 7.87 5.83
C LEU A 120 15.64 8.36 6.58
N VAL A 121 15.80 9.01 7.73
CA VAL A 121 14.68 9.54 8.51
C VAL A 121 13.87 10.56 7.71
N SER A 122 14.55 11.45 6.96
CA SER A 122 13.89 12.41 6.08
C SER A 122 13.06 11.71 4.98
N ASN A 123 13.64 10.70 4.32
CA ASN A 123 12.96 9.93 3.30
C ASN A 123 11.74 9.18 3.88
N VAL A 124 11.89 8.55 5.03
CA VAL A 124 10.79 7.89 5.76
C VAL A 124 9.68 8.88 6.09
N LEU A 125 9.98 10.07 6.59
CA LEU A 125 8.97 11.11 6.87
C LEU A 125 8.23 11.55 5.61
N GLN A 126 8.89 11.65 4.47
CA GLN A 126 8.24 11.98 3.20
C GLN A 126 7.32 10.83 2.73
N ILE A 127 7.75 9.57 2.88
CA ILE A 127 6.92 8.40 2.59
C ILE A 127 5.68 8.41 3.48
N PHE A 128 5.81 8.67 4.79
CA PHE A 128 4.67 8.80 5.70
C PHE A 128 3.72 9.93 5.31
N SER A 129 4.25 11.07 4.89
CA SER A 129 3.43 12.19 4.41
C SER A 129 2.62 11.81 3.16
N ASN A 130 3.23 11.05 2.24
CA ASN A 130 2.55 10.54 1.05
C ASN A 130 1.47 9.51 1.45
N LYS A 131 1.81 8.58 2.34
CA LYS A 131 0.88 7.58 2.86
C LYS A 131 -0.33 8.21 3.54
N THR A 132 -0.12 9.24 4.36
CA THR A 132 -1.21 10.00 5.00
C THR A 132 -2.15 10.61 3.95
N ARG A 133 -1.62 11.18 2.87
CA ARG A 133 -2.44 11.72 1.77
C ARG A 133 -3.25 10.62 1.07
N GLN A 134 -2.65 9.46 0.81
CA GLN A 134 -3.35 8.32 0.21
C GLN A 134 -4.48 7.80 1.11
N LEU A 135 -4.23 7.72 2.42
CA LEU A 135 -5.26 7.33 3.40
C LEU A 135 -6.41 8.34 3.44
N HIS A 136 -6.13 9.64 3.40
CA HIS A 136 -7.18 10.67 3.31
C HIS A 136 -8.02 10.52 2.04
N ALA A 137 -7.38 10.34 0.88
CA ALA A 137 -8.07 10.12 -0.39
C ALA A 137 -8.94 8.86 -0.35
N ARG A 138 -8.44 7.79 0.30
CA ARG A 138 -9.21 6.57 0.50
C ARG A 138 -10.41 6.77 1.43
N ILE A 139 -10.24 7.46 2.55
CA ILE A 139 -11.34 7.80 3.47
C ILE A 139 -12.41 8.58 2.70
N GLU A 140 -12.03 9.54 1.87
CA GLU A 140 -12.96 10.30 1.03
C GLU A 140 -13.74 9.38 0.09
N THR A 141 -13.06 8.42 -0.57
CA THR A 141 -13.72 7.42 -1.42
C THR A 141 -14.70 6.55 -0.64
N LEU A 142 -14.26 6.00 0.49
CA LEU A 142 -15.08 5.10 1.31
C LEU A 142 -16.27 5.81 1.96
N SER A 143 -16.16 7.10 2.22
CA SER A 143 -17.24 7.95 2.76
C SER A 143 -18.35 8.25 1.75
N GLN A 144 -18.15 7.94 0.46
CA GLN A 144 -19.18 8.10 -0.55
C GLN A 144 -20.36 7.15 -0.28
N ARG A 145 -21.59 7.68 -0.36
CA ARG A 145 -22.80 6.93 0.01
C ARG A 145 -23.22 5.86 -0.98
N SER A 146 -22.94 6.06 -2.27
CA SER A 146 -23.32 5.10 -3.32
C SER A 146 -22.12 4.39 -3.92
N ILE A 147 -22.34 3.17 -4.43
CA ILE A 147 -21.32 2.41 -5.17
C ILE A 147 -20.79 3.23 -6.35
N ARG A 148 -21.69 3.91 -7.09
CA ARG A 148 -21.34 4.79 -8.21
C ARG A 148 -20.35 5.88 -7.78
N ASN A 149 -20.67 6.59 -6.71
CA ASN A 149 -19.81 7.68 -6.23
C ASN A 149 -18.47 7.17 -5.70
N LYS A 150 -18.44 6.00 -5.04
CA LYS A 150 -17.18 5.34 -4.65
C LYS A 150 -16.31 5.03 -5.87
N LEU A 151 -16.90 4.43 -6.90
CA LEU A 151 -16.19 4.09 -8.14
C LEU A 151 -15.69 5.35 -8.86
N LEU A 152 -16.54 6.36 -9.04
CA LEU A 152 -16.14 7.61 -9.70
C LEU A 152 -15.02 8.31 -8.94
N ASN A 153 -15.16 8.47 -7.62
CA ASN A 153 -14.11 9.11 -6.81
C ASN A 153 -12.78 8.35 -6.93
N TYR A 154 -12.81 7.02 -6.83
CA TYR A 154 -11.61 6.19 -6.98
C TYR A 154 -11.01 6.30 -8.38
N PHE A 155 -11.81 6.25 -9.44
CA PHE A 155 -11.33 6.37 -10.81
C PHE A 155 -10.77 7.76 -11.11
N TYR A 156 -11.38 8.84 -10.59
CA TYR A 156 -10.80 10.19 -10.70
C TYR A 156 -9.45 10.32 -10.00
N GLN A 157 -9.28 9.68 -8.83
CA GLN A 157 -7.98 9.64 -8.16
C GLN A 157 -6.92 8.91 -9.00
N LEU A 158 -7.27 7.75 -9.59
CA LEU A 158 -6.36 7.02 -10.49
C LEU A 158 -6.04 7.84 -11.76
N ALA A 159 -7.01 8.47 -12.38
CA ALA A 159 -6.80 9.33 -13.54
C ALA A 159 -5.86 10.50 -13.22
N PHE A 160 -6.05 11.13 -12.06
CA PHE A 160 -5.18 12.20 -11.59
C PHE A 160 -3.75 11.72 -11.35
N GLN A 161 -3.58 10.57 -10.68
CA GLN A 161 -2.26 9.98 -10.41
C GLN A 161 -1.51 9.61 -11.68
N ASN A 162 -2.24 9.07 -12.68
CA ASN A 162 -1.66 8.66 -13.96
C ASN A 162 -1.54 9.82 -14.96
N HIS A 163 -2.01 11.01 -14.63
CA HIS A 163 -2.12 12.15 -15.57
C HIS A 163 -2.82 11.77 -16.88
N SER A 164 -3.83 10.89 -16.81
CA SER A 164 -4.53 10.33 -17.97
C SER A 164 -5.91 9.84 -17.58
N ASP A 165 -6.90 10.10 -18.43
CA ASP A 165 -8.26 9.56 -18.28
C ASP A 165 -8.33 8.05 -18.60
N SER A 166 -7.25 7.48 -19.13
CA SER A 166 -7.11 6.07 -19.48
C SER A 166 -6.01 5.47 -18.61
N PHE A 167 -6.38 4.48 -17.77
CA PHE A 167 -5.49 3.87 -16.79
C PHE A 167 -5.84 2.41 -16.54
N GLU A 168 -4.95 1.69 -15.89
CA GLU A 168 -5.19 0.33 -15.42
C GLU A 168 -5.42 0.34 -13.90
N ILE A 169 -6.44 -0.42 -13.45
CA ILE A 169 -6.68 -0.65 -12.03
C ILE A 169 -5.53 -1.52 -11.50
N PRO A 170 -4.88 -1.15 -10.36
CA PRO A 170 -3.69 -1.87 -9.87
C PRO A 170 -3.99 -3.31 -9.42
N PHE A 171 -5.24 -3.64 -9.13
CA PHE A 171 -5.65 -4.98 -8.69
C PHE A 171 -6.73 -5.60 -9.56
N SER A 172 -7.04 -6.88 -9.29
CA SER A 172 -8.18 -7.55 -9.91
C SER A 172 -9.50 -6.87 -9.52
N LEU A 173 -10.57 -7.06 -10.32
CA LEU A 173 -11.89 -6.54 -9.96
C LEU A 173 -12.43 -7.10 -8.63
N ASN A 174 -12.01 -8.32 -8.23
CA ASN A 174 -12.33 -8.87 -6.93
C ASN A 174 -11.66 -8.06 -5.81
N ALA A 175 -10.34 -7.91 -5.91
CA ALA A 175 -9.58 -7.12 -4.94
C ALA A 175 -10.03 -5.65 -4.89
N MET A 176 -10.48 -5.07 -6.01
CA MET A 176 -11.07 -3.73 -6.02
C MET A 176 -12.39 -3.67 -5.22
N ALA A 177 -13.23 -4.68 -5.31
CA ALA A 177 -14.46 -4.76 -4.52
C ALA A 177 -14.14 -4.85 -3.01
N ASP A 178 -13.18 -5.70 -2.65
CA ASP A 178 -12.68 -5.84 -1.27
C ASP A 178 -12.05 -4.52 -0.78
N TYR A 179 -11.28 -3.84 -1.65
CA TYR A 179 -10.65 -2.55 -1.33
C TYR A 179 -11.66 -1.41 -1.12
N LEU A 180 -12.77 -1.39 -1.87
CA LEU A 180 -13.82 -0.38 -1.78
C LEU A 180 -14.92 -0.73 -0.76
N PHE A 181 -14.85 -1.89 -0.11
CA PHE A 181 -15.86 -2.40 0.81
C PHE A 181 -17.25 -2.40 0.15
N ILE A 182 -17.38 -3.08 -0.99
CA ILE A 182 -18.63 -3.23 -1.74
C ILE A 182 -18.78 -4.66 -2.26
N ASP A 183 -20.03 -5.13 -2.34
CA ASP A 183 -20.32 -6.40 -2.97
C ASP A 183 -19.88 -6.41 -4.44
N ARG A 184 -19.12 -7.44 -4.84
CA ARG A 184 -18.57 -7.55 -6.19
C ARG A 184 -19.64 -7.52 -7.27
N SER A 185 -20.75 -8.23 -7.05
CA SER A 185 -21.84 -8.32 -8.05
C SER A 185 -22.54 -6.97 -8.20
N ALA A 186 -22.74 -6.25 -7.10
CA ALA A 186 -23.29 -4.90 -7.12
C ALA A 186 -22.35 -3.92 -7.82
N MET A 187 -21.05 -4.03 -7.56
CA MET A 187 -20.02 -3.23 -8.23
C MET A 187 -20.06 -3.45 -9.75
N LEU A 188 -20.04 -4.69 -10.20
CA LEU A 188 -20.05 -5.01 -11.64
C LEU A 188 -21.33 -4.56 -12.35
N ARG A 189 -22.49 -4.66 -11.66
CA ARG A 189 -23.75 -4.12 -12.18
C ARG A 189 -23.69 -2.61 -12.35
N GLU A 190 -23.12 -1.90 -11.39
CA GLU A 190 -22.99 -0.43 -11.47
C GLU A 190 -21.99 -0.02 -12.55
N MET A 191 -20.85 -0.70 -12.66
CA MET A 191 -19.89 -0.46 -13.76
C MET A 191 -20.52 -0.69 -15.15
N LYS A 192 -21.41 -1.70 -15.27
CA LYS A 192 -22.16 -1.93 -16.51
C LYS A 192 -23.06 -0.75 -16.83
N LYS A 193 -23.83 -0.23 -15.86
CA LYS A 193 -24.67 0.96 -16.05
C LYS A 193 -23.87 2.18 -16.46
N MET A 194 -22.75 2.42 -15.80
CA MET A 194 -21.87 3.56 -16.12
C MET A 194 -21.33 3.48 -17.56
N ARG A 195 -21.07 2.26 -18.09
CA ARG A 195 -20.72 2.08 -19.52
C ARG A 195 -21.90 2.37 -20.44
N GLU A 196 -23.09 1.86 -20.11
CA GLU A 196 -24.31 2.08 -20.90
C GLU A 196 -24.71 3.56 -20.94
N GLU A 197 -24.41 4.30 -19.89
CA GLU A 197 -24.62 5.77 -19.80
C GLU A 197 -23.50 6.58 -20.49
N GLY A 198 -22.45 5.93 -20.99
CA GLY A 198 -21.33 6.61 -21.66
C GLY A 198 -20.39 7.37 -20.72
N ILE A 199 -20.43 7.09 -19.42
CA ILE A 199 -19.56 7.74 -18.42
C ILE A 199 -18.13 7.17 -18.48
N MET A 200 -18.00 5.90 -18.85
CA MET A 200 -16.73 5.20 -18.91
C MET A 200 -16.74 4.08 -19.96
N GLU A 201 -15.56 3.73 -20.43
CA GLU A 201 -15.27 2.47 -21.12
C GLU A 201 -14.45 1.58 -20.20
N SER A 202 -14.60 0.25 -20.29
CA SER A 202 -13.75 -0.68 -19.57
C SER A 202 -13.53 -1.98 -20.33
N LYS A 203 -12.28 -2.49 -20.28
CA LYS A 203 -11.89 -3.80 -20.80
C LYS A 203 -10.99 -4.48 -19.79
N GLY A 204 -11.55 -5.44 -19.03
CA GLY A 204 -10.86 -6.04 -17.89
C GLY A 204 -10.55 -4.98 -16.83
N ARG A 205 -9.27 -4.80 -16.52
CA ARG A 205 -8.78 -3.78 -15.57
C ARG A 205 -8.53 -2.40 -16.19
N HIS A 206 -8.57 -2.32 -17.51
CA HIS A 206 -8.35 -1.05 -18.19
C HIS A 206 -9.63 -0.22 -18.18
N ILE A 207 -9.55 1.00 -17.68
CA ILE A 207 -10.65 1.96 -17.58
C ILE A 207 -10.28 3.21 -18.36
N LYS A 208 -11.28 3.76 -19.07
CA LYS A 208 -11.21 5.09 -19.68
C LYS A 208 -12.44 5.89 -19.28
N LEU A 209 -12.22 7.02 -18.63
CA LEU A 209 -13.27 7.97 -18.31
C LEU A 209 -13.68 8.78 -19.55
N ILE A 210 -14.97 9.06 -19.65
CA ILE A 210 -15.56 9.87 -20.73
C ILE A 210 -16.24 11.06 -20.06
N TYR A 211 -15.87 12.30 -20.43
CA TYR A 211 -16.40 13.55 -19.89
C TYR A 211 -17.50 14.12 -20.82
#